data_4d220f546d3588fc9aefef7ebc4ed8a2
#
_entry.id   4d220f546d3588fc9aefef7ebc4ed8a2
#
_cell.length_a   1.000
_cell.length_b   1.000
_cell.length_c   1.000
_cell.angle_alpha   90.00
_cell.angle_beta   90.00
_cell.angle_gamma   90.00
#
_symmetry.space_group_name_H-M   'P 1'
#
loop_
_entity.id
_entity.type
_entity.pdbx_description
1 polymer ?
#
loop_
_entity_poly.entity_id
_entity_poly.type
_entity_poly.pdbx_seq_one_letter_code
_entity_poly.pdbx_strand_id
1 'polypeptide(L)'
;MKKNEFVSLCYHYIRPKKELDEFPKLLGTDIQQFTDHLKMLEGNYEFISTRDVFEILNQSSYSLNNPGMLITFDDGLSDHFEASKILEKFGIKGTFFIPSCVTENNLPANPIIIHYSIAKFGIKKFLSEYELALKKFNLLNEKN
;
A
#
# COMPACT_ATOMS: atom_id res chain seq x y z
N MET A 1 -9.80 3.81 -27.23
CA MET A 1 -10.09 3.62 -25.80
C MET A 1 -11.37 4.35 -25.48
N LYS A 2 -12.19 3.80 -24.59
CA LYS A 2 -13.43 4.46 -24.17
C LYS A 2 -13.09 5.70 -23.36
N LYS A 3 -13.87 6.76 -23.55
CA LYS A 3 -13.74 8.02 -22.82
C LYS A 3 -13.94 7.75 -21.31
N ASN A 4 -13.05 8.26 -20.45
CA ASN A 4 -13.12 8.14 -18.99
C ASN A 4 -12.81 6.73 -18.40
N GLU A 5 -11.93 5.96 -19.03
CA GLU A 5 -11.37 4.77 -18.38
C GLU A 5 -10.29 5.19 -17.36
N PHE A 6 -10.24 4.49 -16.22
CA PHE A 6 -9.16 4.66 -15.25
C PHE A 6 -8.77 3.33 -14.62
N VAL A 7 -7.58 3.29 -14.07
CA VAL A 7 -7.07 2.18 -13.27
C VAL A 7 -6.57 2.71 -11.93
N SER A 8 -6.60 1.87 -10.90
CA SER A 8 -5.98 2.15 -9.61
C SER A 8 -4.70 1.33 -9.47
N LEU A 9 -3.61 2.00 -9.10
CA LEU A 9 -2.35 1.38 -8.74
C LEU A 9 -2.20 1.47 -7.22
N CYS A 10 -2.21 0.30 -6.56
CA CYS A 10 -2.14 0.20 -5.11
C CYS A 10 -0.72 -0.13 -4.65
N TYR A 11 -0.21 0.65 -3.71
CA TYR A 11 1.03 0.41 -2.99
C TYR A 11 0.74 0.03 -1.54
N HIS A 12 1.60 -0.83 -0.98
CA HIS A 12 1.62 -1.14 0.44
C HIS A 12 2.95 -0.62 1.04
N TYR A 13 4.04 -1.34 0.82
CA TYR A 13 5.34 -0.97 1.36
C TYR A 13 6.11 -0.03 0.43
N ILE A 14 6.46 1.16 0.91
CA ILE A 14 7.43 2.06 0.28
C ILE A 14 8.68 2.05 1.13
N ARG A 15 9.63 1.18 0.77
CA ARG A 15 10.80 0.88 1.60
C ARG A 15 11.94 1.87 1.39
N PRO A 16 12.77 2.13 2.42
CA PRO A 16 14.05 2.79 2.24
C PRO A 16 14.95 1.93 1.33
N LYS A 17 16.05 2.52 0.85
CA LYS A 17 17.08 1.73 0.15
C LYS A 17 17.52 0.57 1.02
N LYS A 18 17.75 -0.59 0.39
CA LYS A 18 18.03 -1.87 1.09
C LYS A 18 19.18 -1.76 2.09
N GLU A 19 20.18 -0.96 1.81
CA GLU A 19 21.35 -0.74 2.67
C GLU A 19 21.02 0.06 3.94
N LEU A 20 19.88 0.77 3.94
CA LEU A 20 19.40 1.58 5.05
C LEU A 20 18.18 0.97 5.74
N ASP A 21 17.71 -0.17 5.25
CA ASP A 21 16.51 -0.81 5.75
C ASP A 21 16.80 -1.70 6.97
N GLU A 22 16.17 -1.41 8.09
CA GLU A 22 16.22 -2.25 9.31
C GLU A 22 15.65 -3.66 9.04
N PHE A 23 14.74 -3.79 8.07
CA PHE A 23 14.09 -5.04 7.69
C PHE A 23 14.29 -5.38 6.21
N PRO A 24 15.54 -5.65 5.76
CA PRO A 24 15.87 -5.81 4.33
C PRO A 24 15.24 -7.05 3.67
N LYS A 25 14.60 -7.92 4.46
CA LYS A 25 13.82 -9.08 3.98
C LYS A 25 12.35 -8.77 3.77
N LEU A 26 11.89 -7.60 4.16
CA LEU A 26 10.54 -7.13 3.88
C LEU A 26 10.53 -6.54 2.47
N LEU A 27 9.89 -7.24 1.55
CA LEU A 27 9.83 -6.82 0.15
C LEU A 27 8.85 -5.66 -0.03
N GLY A 28 9.19 -4.74 -0.89
CA GLY A 28 8.36 -3.59 -1.23
C GLY A 28 9.00 -2.76 -2.33
N THR A 29 8.33 -1.72 -2.76
CA THR A 29 8.85 -0.74 -3.71
C THR A 29 9.77 0.23 -2.95
N ASP A 30 11.02 0.42 -3.41
CA ASP A 30 11.85 1.45 -2.81
C ASP A 30 11.49 2.86 -3.33
N ILE A 31 11.96 3.87 -2.63
CA ILE A 31 11.69 5.29 -2.93
C ILE A 31 12.10 5.67 -4.36
N GLN A 32 13.22 5.13 -4.85
CA GLN A 32 13.69 5.42 -6.21
C GLN A 32 12.78 4.75 -7.24
N GLN A 33 12.47 3.47 -7.05
CA GLN A 33 11.55 2.73 -7.89
C GLN A 33 10.17 3.40 -7.93
N PHE A 34 9.65 3.83 -6.78
CA PHE A 34 8.38 4.55 -6.72
C PHE A 34 8.42 5.83 -7.56
N THR A 35 9.49 6.62 -7.43
CA THR A 35 9.69 7.84 -8.22
C THR A 35 9.75 7.54 -9.72
N ASP A 36 10.44 6.47 -10.11
CA ASP A 36 10.59 6.08 -11.52
C ASP A 36 9.28 5.52 -12.09
N HIS A 37 8.46 4.82 -11.29
CA HIS A 37 7.11 4.44 -11.67
C HIS A 37 6.25 5.66 -12.02
N LEU A 38 6.27 6.71 -11.17
CA LEU A 38 5.50 7.93 -11.43
C LEU A 38 5.92 8.61 -12.73
N LYS A 39 7.24 8.75 -12.98
CA LYS A 39 7.76 9.31 -14.23
C LYS A 39 7.36 8.50 -15.46
N MET A 40 7.39 7.17 -15.37
CA MET A 40 6.99 6.28 -16.46
C MET A 40 5.49 6.42 -16.79
N LEU A 41 4.67 6.66 -15.77
CA LEU A 41 3.22 6.78 -15.92
C LEU A 41 2.80 8.15 -16.43
N GLU A 42 3.52 9.23 -16.09
CA GLU A 42 3.18 10.63 -16.40
C GLU A 42 2.94 10.90 -17.89
N GLY A 43 3.65 10.20 -18.78
CA GLY A 43 3.48 10.39 -20.23
C GLY A 43 2.28 9.64 -20.83
N ASN A 44 1.72 8.65 -20.14
CA ASN A 44 0.71 7.74 -20.66
C ASN A 44 -0.64 7.84 -19.96
N TYR A 45 -0.66 8.38 -18.74
CA TYR A 45 -1.83 8.48 -17.89
C TYR A 45 -2.04 9.90 -17.37
N GLU A 46 -3.27 10.22 -17.08
CA GLU A 46 -3.66 11.43 -16.35
C GLU A 46 -3.86 11.07 -14.89
N PHE A 47 -3.02 11.59 -13.98
CA PHE A 47 -3.17 11.31 -12.56
C PHE A 47 -4.45 11.95 -12.03
N ILE A 48 -5.30 11.14 -11.42
CA ILE A 48 -6.60 11.53 -10.92
C ILE A 48 -6.71 11.33 -9.41
N SER A 49 -7.54 12.13 -8.76
CA SER A 49 -7.87 12.00 -7.36
C SER A 49 -9.14 11.15 -7.16
N THR A 50 -9.42 10.76 -5.92
CA THR A 50 -10.69 10.12 -5.53
C THR A 50 -11.90 10.98 -5.90
N ARG A 51 -11.76 12.31 -5.84
CA ARG A 51 -12.82 13.23 -6.27
C ARG A 51 -13.09 13.11 -7.76
N ASP A 52 -12.03 13.05 -8.58
CA ASP A 52 -12.17 12.89 -10.02
C ASP A 52 -12.82 11.56 -10.38
N VAL A 53 -12.47 10.48 -9.67
CA VAL A 53 -13.15 9.18 -9.80
C VAL A 53 -14.65 9.30 -9.53
N PHE A 54 -15.02 10.01 -8.46
CA PHE A 54 -16.44 10.24 -8.14
C PHE A 54 -17.16 11.01 -9.26
N GLU A 55 -16.54 12.05 -9.81
CA GLU A 55 -17.09 12.81 -10.95
C GLU A 55 -17.25 11.94 -12.21
N ILE A 56 -16.26 11.09 -12.51
CA ILE A 56 -16.31 10.14 -13.63
C ILE A 56 -17.49 9.16 -13.48
N LEU A 57 -17.66 8.58 -12.27
CA LEU A 57 -18.69 7.58 -12.01
C LEU A 57 -20.10 8.19 -12.02
N ASN A 58 -20.25 9.43 -11.61
CA ASN A 58 -21.54 10.13 -11.64
C ASN A 58 -21.88 10.77 -13.00
N GLN A 59 -21.11 10.43 -14.05
CA GLN A 59 -21.35 10.89 -15.41
C GLN A 59 -21.44 12.44 -15.51
N SER A 60 -20.65 13.14 -14.69
CA SER A 60 -20.51 14.59 -14.79
C SER A 60 -19.89 14.98 -16.15
N SER A 61 -19.81 16.27 -16.41
CA SER A 61 -19.11 16.79 -17.61
C SER A 61 -17.60 16.57 -17.58
N TYR A 62 -17.08 15.91 -16.54
CA TYR A 62 -15.68 15.57 -16.36
C TYR A 62 -15.20 14.63 -17.48
N SER A 63 -14.10 14.98 -18.11
CA SER A 63 -13.53 14.16 -19.19
C SER A 63 -12.00 14.13 -19.09
N LEU A 64 -11.45 12.93 -19.24
CA LEU A 64 -10.02 12.69 -19.31
C LEU A 64 -9.52 12.78 -20.77
N ASN A 65 -8.32 13.32 -20.96
CA ASN A 65 -7.62 13.30 -22.24
C ASN A 65 -6.89 11.97 -22.46
N ASN A 66 -6.31 11.42 -21.37
CA ASN A 66 -5.66 10.11 -21.32
C ASN A 66 -6.37 9.23 -20.27
N PRO A 67 -6.13 7.91 -20.26
CA PRO A 67 -6.64 7.04 -19.20
C PRO A 67 -6.23 7.55 -17.83
N GLY A 68 -7.16 7.54 -16.88
CA GLY A 68 -6.89 7.98 -15.51
C GLY A 68 -6.03 6.98 -14.74
N MET A 69 -5.13 7.50 -13.88
CA MET A 69 -4.35 6.71 -12.93
C MET A 69 -4.60 7.23 -11.52
N LEU A 70 -5.24 6.41 -10.69
CA LEU A 70 -5.42 6.69 -9.27
C LEU A 70 -4.29 6.00 -8.49
N ILE A 71 -3.54 6.74 -7.69
CA ILE A 71 -2.50 6.19 -6.82
C ILE A 71 -3.07 5.99 -5.43
N THR A 72 -3.02 4.75 -4.94
CA THR A 72 -3.56 4.38 -3.63
C THR A 72 -2.52 3.68 -2.76
N PHE A 73 -2.71 3.77 -1.44
CA PHE A 73 -1.86 3.16 -0.43
C PHE A 73 -2.73 2.52 0.64
N ASP A 74 -2.43 1.27 1.01
CA ASP A 74 -3.14 0.54 2.02
C ASP A 74 -2.31 0.38 3.31
N ASP A 75 -2.96 -0.01 4.42
CA ASP A 75 -2.37 -0.39 5.70
C ASP A 75 -1.89 0.75 6.61
N GLY A 76 -1.91 2.01 6.19
CA GLY A 76 -1.55 3.15 7.04
C GLY A 76 -0.11 3.12 7.55
N LEU A 77 0.84 2.70 6.71
CA LEU A 77 2.25 2.58 7.07
C LEU A 77 2.94 3.95 7.16
N SER A 78 3.89 4.10 8.09
CA SER A 78 4.72 5.32 8.20
C SER A 78 5.54 5.62 6.94
N ASP A 79 5.87 4.59 6.17
CA ASP A 79 6.55 4.68 4.88
C ASP A 79 5.80 5.59 3.89
N HIS A 80 4.47 5.66 3.99
CA HIS A 80 3.60 6.45 3.12
C HIS A 80 3.82 7.96 3.26
N PHE A 81 4.39 8.41 4.41
CA PHE A 81 4.72 9.81 4.59
C PHE A 81 5.83 10.27 3.61
N GLU A 82 6.83 9.42 3.36
CA GLU A 82 7.85 9.73 2.35
C GLU A 82 7.28 9.67 0.93
N ALA A 83 6.39 8.70 0.65
CA ALA A 83 5.67 8.64 -0.62
C ALA A 83 4.83 9.89 -0.86
N SER A 84 4.12 10.40 0.15
CA SER A 84 3.29 11.60 0.02
C SER A 84 4.10 12.84 -0.37
N LYS A 85 5.31 13.01 0.17
CA LYS A 85 6.22 14.11 -0.22
C LYS A 85 6.67 14.03 -1.69
N ILE A 86 6.81 12.79 -2.20
CA ILE A 86 7.14 12.58 -3.62
C ILE A 86 5.93 12.92 -4.47
N LEU A 87 4.75 12.42 -4.12
CA LEU A 87 3.51 12.75 -4.83
C LEU A 87 3.28 14.25 -4.90
N GLU A 88 3.52 14.98 -3.81
CA GLU A 88 3.42 16.44 -3.75
C GLU A 88 4.32 17.12 -4.78
N LYS A 89 5.57 16.66 -4.94
CA LYS A 89 6.52 17.19 -5.94
C LYS A 89 6.05 16.99 -7.38
N PHE A 90 5.27 15.93 -7.63
CA PHE A 90 4.66 15.65 -8.93
C PHE A 90 3.27 16.29 -9.09
N GLY A 91 2.75 16.97 -8.06
CA GLY A 91 1.38 17.50 -8.06
C GLY A 91 0.29 16.44 -8.05
N ILE A 92 0.63 15.20 -7.63
CA ILE A 92 -0.26 14.03 -7.62
C ILE A 92 -0.96 13.93 -6.26
N LYS A 93 -2.27 13.69 -6.27
CA LYS A 93 -3.05 13.40 -5.06
C LYS A 93 -3.14 11.90 -4.85
N GLY A 94 -2.48 11.38 -3.81
CA GLY A 94 -2.62 10.01 -3.37
C GLY A 94 -3.85 9.79 -2.49
N THR A 95 -4.38 8.58 -2.49
CA THR A 95 -5.44 8.13 -1.58
C THR A 95 -4.87 7.12 -0.61
N PHE A 96 -5.04 7.34 0.69
CA PHE A 96 -4.46 6.52 1.75
C PHE A 96 -5.58 5.85 2.55
N PHE A 97 -5.64 4.53 2.50
CA PHE A 97 -6.57 3.72 3.28
C PHE A 97 -5.90 3.30 4.60
N ILE A 98 -6.43 3.81 5.69
CA ILE A 98 -5.87 3.58 7.02
C ILE A 98 -6.83 2.68 7.80
N PRO A 99 -6.41 1.47 8.21
CA PRO A 99 -7.24 0.59 9.02
C PRO A 99 -7.60 1.22 10.36
N SER A 100 -8.83 1.05 10.83
CA SER A 100 -9.29 1.63 12.10
C SER A 100 -8.48 1.16 13.31
N CYS A 101 -7.95 -0.07 13.28
CA CYS A 101 -7.07 -0.58 14.33
C CYS A 101 -5.81 0.27 14.55
N VAL A 102 -5.33 0.96 13.52
CA VAL A 102 -4.18 1.87 13.63
C VAL A 102 -4.55 3.13 14.41
N THR A 103 -5.72 3.70 14.10
CA THR A 103 -6.18 4.98 14.69
C THR A 103 -6.84 4.81 16.07
N GLU A 104 -7.59 3.72 16.27
CA GLU A 104 -8.36 3.49 17.49
C GLU A 104 -7.56 2.75 18.57
N ASN A 105 -6.77 1.75 18.17
CA ASN A 105 -6.09 0.85 19.10
C ASN A 105 -4.57 0.99 19.11
N ASN A 106 -4.02 1.85 18.26
CA ASN A 106 -2.57 2.00 18.04
C ASN A 106 -1.89 0.66 17.72
N LEU A 107 -2.57 -0.19 16.94
CA LEU A 107 -2.10 -1.50 16.53
C LEU A 107 -1.91 -1.53 15.01
N PRO A 108 -0.82 -2.10 14.50
CA PRO A 108 -0.69 -2.33 13.06
C PRO A 108 -1.71 -3.39 12.61
N ALA A 109 -2.08 -3.36 11.33
CA ALA A 109 -2.91 -4.39 10.74
C ALA A 109 -2.24 -5.78 10.86
N ASN A 110 -3.03 -6.84 11.06
CA ASN A 110 -2.50 -8.20 11.28
C ASN A 110 -1.48 -8.66 10.21
N PRO A 111 -1.70 -8.45 8.90
CA PRO A 111 -0.71 -8.81 7.88
C PRO A 111 0.66 -8.14 8.12
N ILE A 112 0.67 -6.89 8.60
CA ILE A 112 1.89 -6.15 8.88
C ILE A 112 2.67 -6.80 10.02
N ILE A 113 1.98 -7.18 11.11
CA ILE A 113 2.59 -7.90 12.24
C ILE A 113 3.26 -9.20 11.75
N ILE A 114 2.56 -9.96 10.91
CA ILE A 114 3.07 -11.22 10.36
C ILE A 114 4.31 -10.98 9.49
N HIS A 115 4.24 -10.04 8.55
CA HIS A 115 5.33 -9.76 7.63
C HIS A 115 6.60 -9.30 8.35
N TYR A 116 6.48 -8.35 9.29
CA TYR A 116 7.62 -7.89 10.09
C TYR A 116 8.18 -8.98 11.00
N SER A 117 7.31 -9.82 11.58
CA SER A 117 7.75 -10.96 12.42
C SER A 117 8.55 -11.97 11.60
N ILE A 118 8.09 -12.30 10.39
CA ILE A 118 8.80 -13.21 9.48
C ILE A 118 10.12 -12.58 9.01
N ALA A 119 10.13 -11.30 8.67
CA ALA A 119 11.33 -10.59 8.24
C ALA A 119 12.40 -10.55 9.35
N LYS A 120 11.98 -10.34 10.59
CA LYS A 120 12.86 -10.23 11.77
C LYS A 120 13.37 -11.60 12.26
N PHE A 121 12.49 -12.56 12.43
CA PHE A 121 12.79 -13.82 13.11
C PHE A 121 12.96 -15.01 12.15
N GLY A 122 12.53 -14.88 10.91
CA GLY A 122 12.48 -15.94 9.91
C GLY A 122 11.25 -16.83 10.03
N ILE A 123 10.86 -17.42 8.89
CA ILE A 123 9.62 -18.20 8.77
C ILE A 123 9.59 -19.42 9.69
N LYS A 124 10.73 -20.12 9.89
CA LYS A 124 10.78 -21.32 10.76
C LYS A 124 10.43 -20.99 12.19
N LYS A 125 11.03 -19.91 12.75
CA LYS A 125 10.74 -19.47 14.11
C LYS A 125 9.33 -18.96 14.24
N PHE A 126 8.86 -18.17 13.28
CA PHE A 126 7.48 -17.68 13.25
C PHE A 126 6.47 -18.84 13.33
N LEU A 127 6.61 -19.87 12.49
CA LEU A 127 5.70 -21.03 12.47
C LEU A 127 5.76 -21.81 13.80
N SER A 128 6.95 -22.02 14.36
CA SER A 128 7.10 -22.69 15.64
C SER A 128 6.35 -21.98 16.78
N GLU A 129 6.50 -20.65 16.87
CA GLU A 129 5.81 -19.83 17.88
C GLU A 129 4.29 -19.77 17.64
N TYR A 130 3.87 -19.75 16.37
CA TYR A 130 2.46 -19.78 15.98
C TYR A 130 1.80 -21.09 16.41
N GLU A 131 2.45 -22.26 16.16
CA GLU A 131 1.95 -23.56 16.60
C GLU A 131 1.84 -23.65 18.13
N LEU A 132 2.83 -23.12 18.86
CA LEU A 132 2.78 -23.07 20.33
C LEU A 132 1.61 -22.19 20.81
N ALA A 133 1.37 -21.05 20.16
CA ALA A 133 0.23 -20.20 20.47
C ALA A 133 -1.11 -20.90 20.22
N LEU A 134 -1.26 -21.58 19.08
CA LEU A 134 -2.48 -22.34 18.76
C LEU A 134 -2.76 -23.41 19.83
N LYS A 135 -1.73 -24.15 20.28
CA LYS A 135 -1.86 -25.13 21.38
C LYS A 135 -2.28 -24.47 22.69
N LYS A 136 -1.60 -23.37 23.06
CA LYS A 136 -1.87 -22.64 24.29
C LYS A 136 -3.30 -22.11 24.38
N PHE A 137 -3.86 -21.65 23.27
CA PHE A 137 -5.21 -21.09 23.21
C PHE A 137 -6.28 -22.10 22.76
N ASN A 138 -5.94 -23.39 22.66
CA ASN A 138 -6.85 -24.49 22.23
C ASN A 138 -7.50 -24.26 20.85
N LEU A 139 -6.80 -23.58 19.94
CA LEU A 139 -7.30 -23.24 18.60
C LEU A 139 -7.00 -24.32 17.54
N LEU A 140 -6.33 -25.43 17.90
CA LEU A 140 -5.99 -26.52 16.98
C LEU A 140 -7.17 -27.39 16.58
N ASN A 141 -8.33 -27.31 17.29
CA ASN A 141 -9.47 -28.18 17.11
C ASN A 141 -10.59 -27.59 16.24
N GLU A 142 -10.46 -26.38 15.75
CA GLU A 142 -11.39 -25.81 14.78
C GLU A 142 -11.04 -26.30 13.36
N LYS A 143 -11.26 -27.61 13.14
CA LYS A 143 -11.42 -28.14 11.77
C LYS A 143 -12.83 -27.78 11.33
N ASN A 144 -12.96 -26.72 10.59
CA ASN A 144 -14.05 -26.49 9.65
C ASN A 144 -13.54 -26.63 8.23
#